data_ad5a9e2a02de79bb47efc7127f40ed1a
#
_entry.id   ad5a9e2a02de79bb47efc7127f40ed1a
#
_cell.length_a   1.000
_cell.length_b   1.000
_cell.length_c   1.000
_cell.angle_alpha   90.00
_cell.angle_beta   90.00
_cell.angle_gamma   90.00
#
_symmetry.space_group_name_H-M   'P 1'
#
loop_
_entity.id
_entity.type
_entity.pdbx_description
1 polymer ?
#
loop_
_entity_poly.entity_id
_entity_poly.type
_entity_poly.pdbx_seq_one_letter_code
_entity_poly.pdbx_strand_id
1 'polypeptide(L)'
;SALMLVALISLSFYENKPMTSQAVEEKPRALTSIVLQLMFLAAVGAAVVGYGVMSLVMTATPVSMHTIDHFSLEDTTWVIQSHIMAMFLPSLFSGFLIDKFGPVKIVFSGLVLMAACLVVGYIERHLMHYWVALILLGVGWNFLFLGGTTLLTKTYTDAERFKVQAFNDFLIFSFQAMAALGSGYLLTQFGWNWVLGFSVPWLVALAVLLLVATVKKKI
;
A
#
# COMPACT_ATOMS: atom_id res chain seq x y z
N SER A 1 -8.77 18.20 19.72
CA SER A 1 -8.83 18.91 18.45
C SER A 1 -10.25 18.87 17.87
N ALA A 2 -10.63 19.83 17.02
CA ALA A 2 -11.97 19.92 16.44
C ALA A 2 -12.39 18.63 15.69
N LEU A 3 -11.45 17.95 15.03
CA LEU A 3 -11.68 16.66 14.35
C LEU A 3 -12.11 15.55 15.30
N MET A 4 -11.58 15.50 16.52
CA MET A 4 -12.00 14.49 17.51
C MET A 4 -13.42 14.76 18.02
N LEU A 5 -13.82 16.02 18.16
CA LEU A 5 -15.18 16.39 18.52
C LEU A 5 -16.18 16.02 17.42
N VAL A 6 -15.84 16.26 16.15
CA VAL A 6 -16.65 15.85 15.00
C VAL A 6 -16.80 14.32 14.96
N ALA A 7 -15.71 13.57 15.18
CA ALA A 7 -15.75 12.11 15.22
C ALA A 7 -16.63 11.58 16.37
N LEU A 8 -16.52 12.17 17.57
CA LEU A 8 -17.36 11.81 18.73
C LEU A 8 -18.85 12.11 18.47
N ILE A 9 -19.15 13.26 17.88
CA ILE A 9 -20.51 13.64 17.50
C ILE A 9 -21.06 12.64 16.44
N SER A 10 -20.26 12.31 15.43
CA SER A 10 -20.66 11.34 14.40
C SER A 10 -20.94 9.96 14.99
N LEU A 11 -20.13 9.51 15.95
CA LEU A 11 -20.31 8.23 16.65
C LEU A 11 -21.54 8.24 17.56
N SER A 12 -21.93 9.39 18.14
CA SER A 12 -23.14 9.47 18.99
C SER A 12 -24.45 9.30 18.20
N PHE A 13 -24.42 9.54 16.89
CA PHE A 13 -25.58 9.29 15.98
C PHE A 13 -25.54 7.88 15.38
N TYR A 14 -24.51 7.09 15.66
CA TYR A 14 -24.41 5.74 15.11
C TYR A 14 -25.27 4.79 15.96
N GLU A 15 -26.45 4.44 15.45
CA GLU A 15 -27.26 3.36 16.03
C GLU A 15 -26.60 2.01 15.72
N ASN A 16 -26.14 1.32 16.78
CA ASN A 16 -25.76 -0.08 16.70
C ASN A 16 -27.00 -0.91 16.33
N LYS A 17 -27.31 -1.07 15.06
CA LYS A 17 -28.23 -2.12 14.64
C LYS A 17 -27.59 -3.45 14.97
N PRO A 18 -28.17 -4.26 15.89
CA PRO A 18 -27.68 -5.61 16.11
C PRO A 18 -27.71 -6.30 14.75
N MET A 19 -26.55 -6.75 14.29
CA MET A 19 -26.50 -7.60 13.13
C MET A 19 -27.29 -8.85 13.50
N THR A 20 -28.50 -8.97 12.98
CA THR A 20 -29.27 -10.21 13.01
C THR A 20 -28.52 -11.18 12.11
N SER A 21 -27.52 -11.81 12.70
CA SER A 21 -26.76 -12.87 12.09
C SER A 21 -27.67 -14.11 12.01
N GLN A 22 -28.39 -14.25 10.91
CA GLN A 22 -28.67 -15.58 10.38
C GLN A 22 -27.40 -16.06 9.65
N ALA A 23 -26.26 -16.02 10.35
CA ALA A 23 -25.06 -16.67 9.91
C ALA A 23 -25.32 -18.17 10.04
N VAL A 24 -25.50 -18.83 8.91
CA VAL A 24 -25.20 -20.25 8.81
C VAL A 24 -23.83 -20.41 9.49
N GLU A 25 -23.76 -21.24 10.56
CA GLU A 25 -22.50 -21.52 11.27
C GLU A 25 -21.57 -22.32 10.33
N GLU A 26 -21.00 -21.63 9.34
CA GLU A 26 -19.90 -22.21 8.57
C GLU A 26 -18.70 -22.35 9.51
N LYS A 27 -18.26 -23.57 9.72
CA LYS A 27 -17.03 -23.81 10.50
C LYS A 27 -15.87 -23.10 9.83
N PRO A 28 -15.14 -22.24 10.56
CA PRO A 28 -14.04 -21.48 9.98
C PRO A 28 -12.94 -22.43 9.49
N ARG A 29 -12.47 -22.23 8.27
CA ARG A 29 -11.36 -23.01 7.66
C ARG A 29 -10.06 -22.77 8.44
N ALA A 30 -9.12 -23.70 8.32
CA ALA A 30 -7.77 -23.48 8.82
C ALA A 30 -7.11 -22.30 8.08
N LEU A 31 -6.33 -21.49 8.78
CA LEU A 31 -5.64 -20.34 8.17
C LEU A 31 -4.75 -20.79 7.00
N THR A 32 -4.09 -21.95 7.12
CA THR A 32 -3.24 -22.54 6.08
C THR A 32 -3.97 -22.75 4.75
N SER A 33 -5.24 -23.18 4.78
CA SER A 33 -6.03 -23.37 3.56
C SER A 33 -6.44 -22.05 2.90
N ILE A 34 -6.52 -20.97 3.67
CA ILE A 34 -6.84 -19.63 3.18
C ILE A 34 -5.60 -18.98 2.56
N VAL A 35 -4.45 -19.04 3.25
CA VAL A 35 -3.22 -18.39 2.81
C VAL A 35 -2.63 -19.02 1.55
N LEU A 36 -2.92 -20.29 1.25
CA LEU A 36 -2.48 -20.95 0.03
C LEU A 36 -3.30 -20.58 -1.22
N GLN A 37 -4.38 -19.83 -1.08
CA GLN A 37 -5.13 -19.34 -2.22
C GLN A 37 -4.32 -18.26 -2.97
N LEU A 38 -4.17 -18.42 -4.29
CA LEU A 38 -3.45 -17.44 -5.11
C LEU A 38 -4.01 -16.02 -5.00
N MET A 39 -5.34 -15.88 -4.88
CA MET A 39 -5.97 -14.58 -4.71
C MET A 39 -5.66 -13.96 -3.36
N PHE A 40 -5.56 -14.78 -2.30
CA PHE A 40 -5.11 -14.32 -0.98
C PHE A 40 -3.67 -13.80 -1.05
N LEU A 41 -2.76 -14.59 -1.65
CA LEU A 41 -1.36 -14.19 -1.81
C LEU A 41 -1.22 -12.89 -2.62
N ALA A 42 -2.01 -12.75 -3.69
CA ALA A 42 -2.02 -11.55 -4.52
C ALA A 42 -2.56 -10.32 -3.75
N ALA A 43 -3.62 -10.51 -2.94
CA ALA A 43 -4.22 -9.46 -2.13
C ALA A 43 -3.27 -8.97 -1.02
N VAL A 44 -2.73 -9.90 -0.24
CA VAL A 44 -1.75 -9.60 0.82
C VAL A 44 -0.46 -9.06 0.21
N GLY A 45 0.02 -9.67 -0.88
CA GLY A 45 1.19 -9.21 -1.61
C GLY A 45 1.07 -7.76 -2.08
N ALA A 46 -0.11 -7.34 -2.56
CA ALA A 46 -0.35 -5.96 -2.97
C ALA A 46 -0.17 -4.98 -1.79
N ALA A 47 -0.75 -5.30 -0.64
CA ALA A 47 -0.62 -4.47 0.55
C ALA A 47 0.82 -4.47 1.12
N VAL A 48 1.44 -5.65 1.26
CA VAL A 48 2.80 -5.80 1.79
C VAL A 48 3.84 -5.08 0.91
N VAL A 49 3.80 -5.31 -0.40
CA VAL A 49 4.72 -4.66 -1.34
C VAL A 49 4.45 -3.15 -1.40
N GLY A 50 3.15 -2.76 -1.42
CA GLY A 50 2.76 -1.35 -1.39
C GLY A 50 3.36 -0.61 -0.19
N TYR A 51 3.17 -1.13 1.02
CA TYR A 51 3.72 -0.54 2.24
C TYR A 51 5.24 -0.64 2.33
N GLY A 52 5.82 -1.77 1.94
CA GLY A 52 7.26 -1.99 1.99
C GLY A 52 8.01 -1.01 1.07
N VAL A 53 7.62 -0.93 -0.20
CA VAL A 53 8.25 -0.02 -1.17
C VAL A 53 8.00 1.44 -0.79
N MET A 54 6.77 1.79 -0.38
CA MET A 54 6.44 3.14 0.06
C MET A 54 7.31 3.55 1.26
N SER A 55 7.41 2.72 2.30
CA SER A 55 8.20 3.03 3.49
C SER A 55 9.69 3.09 3.20
N LEU A 56 10.21 2.22 2.33
CA LEU A 56 11.62 2.23 1.94
C LEU A 56 11.99 3.56 1.27
N VAL A 57 11.23 3.96 0.25
CA VAL A 57 11.52 5.16 -0.55
C VAL A 57 11.22 6.43 0.23
N MET A 58 10.04 6.52 0.88
CA MET A 58 9.65 7.71 1.65
C MET A 58 10.61 8.00 2.80
N THR A 59 11.06 6.96 3.54
CA THR A 59 11.97 7.15 4.68
C THR A 59 13.36 7.59 4.23
N ALA A 60 13.85 7.10 3.09
CA ALA A 60 15.13 7.51 2.52
C ALA A 60 15.10 8.93 1.93
N THR A 61 13.94 9.40 1.45
CA THR A 61 13.82 10.67 0.71
C THR A 61 14.30 11.89 1.48
N PRO A 62 13.89 12.17 2.74
CA PRO A 62 14.35 13.37 3.47
C PRO A 62 15.87 13.38 3.64
N VAL A 63 16.47 12.22 3.90
CA VAL A 63 17.93 12.11 4.07
C VAL A 63 18.62 12.32 2.72
N SER A 64 18.11 11.73 1.63
CA SER A 64 18.66 11.96 0.29
C SER A 64 18.57 13.42 -0.12
N MET A 65 17.41 14.04 0.02
CA MET A 65 17.19 15.44 -0.37
C MET A 65 18.01 16.42 0.46
N HIS A 66 17.90 16.34 1.78
CA HIS A 66 18.48 17.37 2.65
C HIS A 66 19.97 17.13 2.91
N THR A 67 20.37 15.88 3.20
CA THR A 67 21.75 15.60 3.63
C THR A 67 22.68 15.34 2.45
N ILE A 68 22.21 14.71 1.38
CA ILE A 68 23.06 14.31 0.26
C ILE A 68 22.99 15.34 -0.87
N ASP A 69 21.79 15.75 -1.30
CA ASP A 69 21.59 16.67 -2.42
C ASP A 69 21.45 18.14 -1.99
N HIS A 70 21.54 18.43 -0.68
CA HIS A 70 21.56 19.77 -0.09
C HIS A 70 20.36 20.65 -0.41
N PHE A 71 19.17 20.05 -0.64
CA PHE A 71 17.93 20.81 -0.72
C PHE A 71 17.56 21.41 0.63
N SER A 72 16.82 22.52 0.61
CA SER A 72 16.33 23.18 1.82
C SER A 72 15.38 22.26 2.62
N LEU A 73 15.23 22.52 3.91
CA LEU A 73 14.22 21.84 4.74
C LEU A 73 12.81 22.16 4.24
N GLU A 74 12.59 23.36 3.71
CA GLU A 74 11.32 23.78 3.15
C GLU A 74 10.95 22.95 1.92
N ASP A 75 11.87 22.79 0.95
CA ASP A 75 11.68 21.94 -0.23
C ASP A 75 11.40 20.48 0.17
N THR A 76 12.20 19.96 1.10
CA THR A 76 12.04 18.59 1.60
C THR A 76 10.66 18.40 2.24
N THR A 77 10.25 19.35 3.09
CA THR A 77 8.94 19.31 3.76
C THR A 77 7.81 19.39 2.75
N TRP A 78 7.91 20.27 1.75
CA TRP A 78 6.92 20.39 0.69
C TRP A 78 6.73 19.07 -0.10
N VAL A 79 7.82 18.39 -0.45
CA VAL A 79 7.78 17.09 -1.14
C VAL A 79 7.09 16.04 -0.28
N ILE A 80 7.45 15.94 1.01
CA ILE A 80 6.84 14.96 1.93
C ILE A 80 5.36 15.26 2.18
N GLN A 81 4.97 16.52 2.37
CA GLN A 81 3.56 16.88 2.53
C GLN A 81 2.74 16.54 1.29
N SER A 82 3.28 16.82 0.10
CA SER A 82 2.64 16.45 -1.16
C SER A 82 2.46 14.94 -1.30
N HIS A 83 3.46 14.15 -0.88
CA HIS A 83 3.35 12.69 -0.82
C HIS A 83 2.22 12.24 0.11
N ILE A 84 2.17 12.76 1.33
CA ILE A 84 1.11 12.41 2.30
C ILE A 84 -0.28 12.75 1.73
N MET A 85 -0.42 13.90 1.09
CA MET A 85 -1.67 14.24 0.40
C MET A 85 -2.00 13.24 -0.71
N ALA A 86 -1.01 12.86 -1.51
CA ALA A 86 -1.17 11.88 -2.58
C ALA A 86 -1.51 10.47 -2.06
N MET A 87 -1.11 10.11 -0.84
CA MET A 87 -1.52 8.86 -0.20
C MET A 87 -3.02 8.83 0.14
N PHE A 88 -3.58 9.94 0.63
CA PHE A 88 -4.94 9.93 1.19
C PHE A 88 -6.00 10.58 0.30
N LEU A 89 -5.65 11.61 -0.47
CA LEU A 89 -6.62 12.30 -1.33
C LEU A 89 -7.32 11.37 -2.34
N PRO A 90 -6.63 10.42 -3.00
CA PRO A 90 -7.28 9.47 -3.90
C PRO A 90 -8.32 8.58 -3.22
N SER A 91 -8.23 8.36 -1.91
CA SER A 91 -9.20 7.54 -1.15
C SER A 91 -10.63 8.07 -1.25
N LEU A 92 -10.80 9.37 -1.50
CA LEU A 92 -12.13 9.97 -1.73
C LEU A 92 -12.83 9.39 -2.97
N PHE A 93 -12.06 8.91 -3.95
CA PHE A 93 -12.56 8.41 -5.23
C PHE A 93 -12.25 6.93 -5.45
N SER A 94 -11.34 6.34 -4.67
CA SER A 94 -10.87 4.97 -4.88
C SER A 94 -11.99 3.94 -4.76
N GLY A 95 -12.97 4.15 -3.86
CA GLY A 95 -14.15 3.29 -3.75
C GLY A 95 -14.92 3.25 -5.06
N PHE A 96 -15.26 4.41 -5.63
CA PHE A 96 -15.92 4.51 -6.93
C PHE A 96 -15.10 3.87 -8.05
N LEU A 97 -13.79 4.06 -8.07
CA LEU A 97 -12.91 3.45 -9.06
C LEU A 97 -12.88 1.92 -8.94
N ILE A 98 -12.84 1.40 -7.71
CA ILE A 98 -12.88 -0.04 -7.43
C ILE A 98 -14.21 -0.65 -7.89
N ASP A 99 -15.32 0.03 -7.62
CA ASP A 99 -16.66 -0.43 -8.04
C ASP A 99 -16.79 -0.44 -9.57
N LYS A 100 -16.28 0.60 -10.23
CA LYS A 100 -16.39 0.74 -11.69
C LYS A 100 -15.44 -0.19 -12.46
N PHE A 101 -14.19 -0.31 -12.04
CA PHE A 101 -13.14 -1.01 -12.79
C PHE A 101 -12.77 -2.36 -12.20
N GLY A 102 -13.16 -2.61 -10.96
CA GLY A 102 -12.79 -3.78 -10.18
C GLY A 102 -11.43 -3.67 -9.50
N PRO A 103 -11.26 -4.34 -8.35
CA PRO A 103 -10.06 -4.18 -7.52
C PRO A 103 -8.77 -4.66 -8.21
N VAL A 104 -8.83 -5.67 -9.07
CA VAL A 104 -7.65 -6.18 -9.79
C VAL A 104 -7.03 -5.10 -10.67
N LYS A 105 -7.84 -4.38 -11.45
CA LYS A 105 -7.33 -3.31 -12.32
C LYS A 105 -6.75 -2.15 -11.51
N ILE A 106 -7.36 -1.84 -10.36
CA ILE A 106 -6.84 -0.79 -9.46
C ILE A 106 -5.48 -1.19 -8.89
N VAL A 107 -5.29 -2.46 -8.48
CA VAL A 107 -3.98 -2.95 -8.04
C VAL A 107 -2.95 -2.87 -9.17
N PHE A 108 -3.30 -3.25 -10.39
CA PHE A 108 -2.39 -3.08 -11.55
C PHE A 108 -2.05 -1.61 -11.82
N SER A 109 -3.01 -0.70 -11.71
CA SER A 109 -2.75 0.74 -11.84
C SER A 109 -1.79 1.22 -10.75
N GLY A 110 -1.95 0.75 -9.51
CA GLY A 110 -1.03 1.04 -8.41
C GLY A 110 0.40 0.54 -8.69
N LEU A 111 0.53 -0.68 -9.25
CA LEU A 111 1.83 -1.22 -9.68
C LEU A 111 2.50 -0.34 -10.75
N VAL A 112 1.75 0.09 -11.76
CA VAL A 112 2.26 0.96 -12.83
C VAL A 112 2.73 2.30 -12.25
N LEU A 113 1.96 2.89 -11.34
CA LEU A 113 2.33 4.16 -10.68
C LEU A 113 3.59 4.01 -9.82
N MET A 114 3.72 2.91 -9.07
CA MET A 114 4.95 2.64 -8.31
C MET A 114 6.15 2.40 -9.22
N ALA A 115 5.99 1.67 -10.32
CA ALA A 115 7.06 1.49 -11.30
C ALA A 115 7.46 2.84 -11.93
N ALA A 116 6.50 3.70 -12.26
CA ALA A 116 6.76 5.05 -12.76
C ALA A 116 7.50 5.91 -11.72
N CYS A 117 7.15 5.80 -10.42
CA CYS A 117 7.89 6.44 -9.33
C CYS A 117 9.38 6.05 -9.37
N LEU A 118 9.68 4.74 -9.46
CA LEU A 118 11.07 4.26 -9.49
C LEU A 118 11.82 4.79 -10.73
N VAL A 119 11.17 4.82 -11.89
CA VAL A 119 11.77 5.34 -13.13
C VAL A 119 12.08 6.84 -12.98
N VAL A 120 11.11 7.65 -12.54
CA VAL A 120 11.30 9.10 -12.38
C VAL A 120 12.37 9.40 -11.35
N GLY A 121 12.37 8.70 -10.21
CA GLY A 121 13.39 8.88 -9.17
C GLY A 121 14.79 8.42 -9.57
N TYR A 122 14.90 7.54 -10.59
CA TYR A 122 16.19 7.04 -11.12
C TYR A 122 16.79 7.96 -12.16
N ILE A 123 15.97 8.70 -12.93
CA ILE A 123 16.44 9.54 -14.04
C ILE A 123 17.34 10.66 -13.52
N GLU A 124 16.89 11.41 -12.52
CA GLU A 124 17.62 12.57 -12.01
C GLU A 124 17.22 12.89 -10.56
N ARG A 125 18.16 13.45 -9.78
CA ARG A 125 17.93 13.89 -8.40
C ARG A 125 17.70 15.41 -8.34
N HIS A 126 16.73 15.89 -9.11
CA HIS A 126 16.26 17.27 -9.07
C HIS A 126 14.98 17.38 -8.22
N LEU A 127 14.69 18.53 -7.66
CA LEU A 127 13.52 18.76 -6.80
C LEU A 127 12.22 18.26 -7.42
N MET A 128 11.97 18.58 -8.70
CA MET A 128 10.76 18.16 -9.39
C MET A 128 10.68 16.64 -9.61
N HIS A 129 11.81 15.96 -9.79
CA HIS A 129 11.84 14.49 -9.89
C HIS A 129 11.49 13.84 -8.55
N TYR A 130 12.02 14.34 -7.44
CA TYR A 130 11.61 13.90 -6.09
C TYR A 130 10.11 14.12 -5.88
N TRP A 131 9.61 15.31 -6.22
CA TRP A 131 8.20 15.66 -6.03
C TRP A 131 7.27 14.75 -6.84
N VAL A 132 7.51 14.59 -8.15
CA VAL A 132 6.71 13.73 -9.02
C VAL A 132 6.80 12.27 -8.57
N ALA A 133 8.01 11.78 -8.28
CA ALA A 133 8.22 10.40 -7.82
C ALA A 133 7.42 10.11 -6.55
N LEU A 134 7.45 11.01 -5.56
CA LEU A 134 6.72 10.82 -4.32
C LEU A 134 5.20 10.94 -4.47
N ILE A 135 4.70 11.78 -5.35
CA ILE A 135 3.25 11.79 -5.69
C ILE A 135 2.85 10.44 -6.31
N LEU A 136 3.61 9.95 -7.29
CA LEU A 136 3.35 8.64 -7.91
C LEU A 136 3.41 7.50 -6.90
N LEU A 137 4.36 7.57 -5.97
CA LEU A 137 4.49 6.62 -4.86
C LEU A 137 3.26 6.62 -3.96
N GLY A 138 2.76 7.81 -3.58
CA GLY A 138 1.59 7.96 -2.71
C GLY A 138 0.31 7.43 -3.34
N VAL A 139 0.03 7.83 -4.59
CA VAL A 139 -1.15 7.34 -5.33
C VAL A 139 -1.02 5.83 -5.61
N GLY A 140 0.17 5.37 -5.99
CA GLY A 140 0.46 3.95 -6.23
C GLY A 140 0.21 3.11 -4.97
N TRP A 141 0.71 3.57 -3.83
CA TRP A 141 0.45 2.93 -2.53
C TRP A 141 -1.05 2.87 -2.21
N ASN A 142 -1.77 3.98 -2.38
CA ASN A 142 -3.22 4.02 -2.13
C ASN A 142 -3.96 2.95 -2.94
N PHE A 143 -3.67 2.84 -4.24
CA PHE A 143 -4.32 1.86 -5.11
C PHE A 143 -3.93 0.42 -4.79
N LEU A 144 -2.68 0.15 -4.44
CA LEU A 144 -2.25 -1.18 -4.02
C LEU A 144 -2.90 -1.57 -2.70
N PHE A 145 -2.96 -0.67 -1.73
CA PHE A 145 -3.54 -0.92 -0.42
C PHE A 145 -5.05 -1.12 -0.49
N LEU A 146 -5.80 -0.18 -1.06
CA LEU A 146 -7.26 -0.27 -1.12
C LEU A 146 -7.72 -1.40 -2.05
N GLY A 147 -7.09 -1.55 -3.20
CA GLY A 147 -7.38 -2.64 -4.12
C GLY A 147 -7.04 -4.01 -3.51
N GLY A 148 -5.88 -4.12 -2.86
CA GLY A 148 -5.44 -5.33 -2.14
C GLY A 148 -6.39 -5.69 -1.00
N THR A 149 -6.74 -4.73 -0.15
CA THR A 149 -7.70 -4.94 0.95
C THR A 149 -9.06 -5.38 0.43
N THR A 150 -9.55 -4.78 -0.66
CA THR A 150 -10.81 -5.19 -1.30
C THR A 150 -10.71 -6.60 -1.91
N LEU A 151 -9.56 -6.99 -2.46
CA LEU A 151 -9.35 -8.36 -2.93
C LEU A 151 -9.32 -9.36 -1.77
N LEU A 152 -8.71 -8.98 -0.67
CA LEU A 152 -8.59 -9.83 0.52
C LEU A 152 -9.96 -10.21 1.07
N THR A 153 -10.92 -9.28 1.13
CA THR A 153 -12.29 -9.57 1.61
C THR A 153 -13.01 -10.65 0.80
N LYS A 154 -12.57 -10.94 -0.43
CA LYS A 154 -13.14 -11.98 -1.29
C LYS A 154 -12.53 -13.37 -1.06
N THR A 155 -11.60 -13.51 -0.12
CA THR A 155 -10.86 -14.76 0.12
C THR A 155 -11.28 -15.48 1.39
N TYR A 156 -12.04 -14.83 2.26
CA TYR A 156 -12.45 -15.35 3.56
C TYR A 156 -13.94 -15.10 3.83
N THR A 157 -14.50 -15.84 4.79
CA THR A 157 -15.87 -15.66 5.32
C THR A 157 -15.86 -14.76 6.56
N ASP A 158 -17.04 -14.29 7.00
CA ASP A 158 -17.16 -13.46 8.21
C ASP A 158 -16.60 -14.14 9.46
N ALA A 159 -16.76 -15.46 9.59
CA ALA A 159 -16.22 -16.26 10.69
C ALA A 159 -14.66 -16.28 10.70
N GLU A 160 -14.04 -16.03 9.57
CA GLU A 160 -12.56 -16.06 9.37
C GLU A 160 -11.93 -14.68 9.44
N ARG A 161 -12.73 -13.61 9.37
CA ARG A 161 -12.32 -12.23 9.18
C ARG A 161 -11.21 -11.79 10.13
N PHE A 162 -11.41 -11.96 11.44
CA PHE A 162 -10.47 -11.45 12.43
C PHE A 162 -9.08 -12.09 12.31
N LYS A 163 -9.01 -13.42 12.14
CA LYS A 163 -7.72 -14.11 12.02
C LYS A 163 -7.01 -13.79 10.72
N VAL A 164 -7.77 -13.62 9.62
CA VAL A 164 -7.20 -13.26 8.31
C VAL A 164 -6.69 -11.84 8.30
N GLN A 165 -7.46 -10.90 8.82
CA GLN A 165 -7.03 -9.49 8.91
C GLN A 165 -5.85 -9.33 9.86
N ALA A 166 -5.85 -9.97 11.03
CA ALA A 166 -4.72 -9.92 11.95
C ALA A 166 -3.43 -10.46 11.30
N PHE A 167 -3.51 -11.55 10.54
CA PHE A 167 -2.37 -12.09 9.83
C PHE A 167 -1.89 -11.14 8.70
N ASN A 168 -2.82 -10.57 7.93
CA ASN A 168 -2.51 -9.57 6.92
C ASN A 168 -1.79 -8.36 7.52
N ASP A 169 -2.33 -7.80 8.59
CA ASP A 169 -1.77 -6.60 9.23
C ASP A 169 -0.40 -6.88 9.86
N PHE A 170 -0.24 -8.07 10.46
CA PHE A 170 1.05 -8.50 10.97
C PHE A 170 2.12 -8.52 9.85
N LEU A 171 1.80 -9.09 8.69
CA LEU A 171 2.73 -9.10 7.56
C LEU A 171 3.02 -7.69 7.04
N ILE A 172 1.98 -6.88 6.82
CA ILE A 172 2.14 -5.51 6.32
C ILE A 172 3.08 -4.72 7.23
N PHE A 173 2.78 -4.64 8.53
CA PHE A 173 3.55 -3.81 9.45
C PHE A 173 4.95 -4.37 9.74
N SER A 174 5.13 -5.70 9.70
CA SER A 174 6.46 -6.31 9.80
C SER A 174 7.34 -5.92 8.62
N PHE A 175 6.86 -6.05 7.39
CA PHE A 175 7.61 -5.67 6.19
C PHE A 175 7.83 -4.15 6.13
N GLN A 176 6.85 -3.35 6.50
CA GLN A 176 6.98 -1.90 6.60
C GLN A 176 8.09 -1.50 7.57
N ALA A 177 8.11 -2.08 8.77
CA ALA A 177 9.13 -1.80 9.77
C ALA A 177 10.53 -2.19 9.27
N MET A 178 10.68 -3.37 8.66
CA MET A 178 11.96 -3.80 8.07
C MET A 178 12.40 -2.85 6.96
N ALA A 179 11.49 -2.43 6.09
CA ALA A 179 11.79 -1.49 5.01
C ALA A 179 12.23 -0.13 5.53
N ALA A 180 11.50 0.42 6.52
CA ALA A 180 11.84 1.69 7.15
C ALA A 180 13.20 1.65 7.85
N LEU A 181 13.47 0.61 8.65
CA LEU A 181 14.76 0.42 9.34
C LEU A 181 15.91 0.19 8.35
N GLY A 182 15.67 -0.56 7.28
CA GLY A 182 16.68 -0.84 6.26
C GLY A 182 16.95 0.35 5.32
N SER A 183 16.03 1.30 5.20
CA SER A 183 16.12 2.39 4.22
C SER A 183 17.34 3.28 4.42
N GLY A 184 17.61 3.68 5.66
CA GLY A 184 18.77 4.49 6.01
C GLY A 184 20.09 3.78 5.72
N TYR A 185 20.19 2.49 6.05
CA TYR A 185 21.36 1.67 5.74
C TYR A 185 21.60 1.56 4.23
N LEU A 186 20.57 1.22 3.46
CA LEU A 186 20.69 1.14 1.99
C LEU A 186 21.13 2.48 1.39
N LEU A 187 20.53 3.59 1.85
CA LEU A 187 20.85 4.91 1.34
C LEU A 187 22.29 5.30 1.64
N THR A 188 22.77 5.09 2.88
CA THR A 188 24.11 5.53 3.31
C THR A 188 25.24 4.66 2.77
N GLN A 189 25.00 3.35 2.59
CA GLN A 189 26.02 2.43 2.10
C GLN A 189 26.07 2.34 0.57
N PHE A 190 24.92 2.42 -0.10
CA PHE A 190 24.81 2.12 -1.53
C PHE A 190 24.25 3.29 -2.35
N GLY A 191 23.65 4.28 -1.71
CA GLY A 191 23.08 5.47 -2.34
C GLY A 191 21.64 5.29 -2.84
N TRP A 192 21.09 6.40 -3.34
CA TRP A 192 19.68 6.52 -3.73
C TRP A 192 19.23 5.51 -4.80
N ASN A 193 20.04 5.28 -5.81
CA ASN A 193 19.69 4.36 -6.90
C ASN A 193 19.51 2.92 -6.41
N TRP A 194 20.23 2.52 -5.36
CA TRP A 194 20.04 1.20 -4.75
C TRP A 194 18.76 1.10 -3.92
N VAL A 195 18.33 2.19 -3.27
CA VAL A 195 17.02 2.24 -2.60
C VAL A 195 15.90 1.96 -3.59
N LEU A 196 15.95 2.63 -4.76
CA LEU A 196 14.98 2.40 -5.84
C LEU A 196 15.12 1.00 -6.45
N GLY A 197 16.36 0.60 -6.76
CA GLY A 197 16.67 -0.70 -7.38
C GLY A 197 16.22 -1.89 -6.53
N PHE A 198 16.37 -1.81 -5.21
CA PHE A 198 15.91 -2.83 -4.28
C PHE A 198 14.38 -3.02 -4.28
N SER A 199 13.64 -1.99 -4.69
CA SER A 199 12.17 -2.07 -4.81
C SER A 199 11.70 -2.83 -6.04
N VAL A 200 12.52 -2.90 -7.12
CA VAL A 200 12.14 -3.50 -8.41
C VAL A 200 11.75 -4.98 -8.29
N PRO A 201 12.56 -5.86 -7.65
CA PRO A 201 12.20 -7.28 -7.53
C PRO A 201 10.83 -7.52 -6.87
N TRP A 202 10.46 -6.72 -5.89
CA TRP A 202 9.18 -6.84 -5.18
C TRP A 202 8.01 -6.45 -6.07
N LEU A 203 8.14 -5.38 -6.86
CA LEU A 203 7.10 -4.99 -7.83
C LEU A 203 6.96 -6.03 -8.93
N VAL A 204 8.06 -6.59 -9.43
CA VAL A 204 8.04 -7.66 -10.44
C VAL A 204 7.40 -8.93 -9.88
N ALA A 205 7.78 -9.34 -8.67
CA ALA A 205 7.18 -10.52 -8.03
C ALA A 205 5.66 -10.36 -7.83
N LEU A 206 5.21 -9.17 -7.39
CA LEU A 206 3.79 -8.86 -7.27
C LEU A 206 3.09 -8.87 -8.62
N ALA A 207 3.70 -8.30 -9.67
CA ALA A 207 3.13 -8.31 -11.02
C ALA A 207 2.91 -9.73 -11.54
N VAL A 208 3.93 -10.60 -11.41
CA VAL A 208 3.85 -12.01 -11.78
C VAL A 208 2.76 -12.73 -10.99
N LEU A 209 2.71 -12.54 -9.68
CA LEU A 209 1.71 -13.16 -8.81
C LEU A 209 0.29 -12.76 -9.21
N LEU A 210 0.05 -11.48 -9.48
CA LEU A 210 -1.25 -10.96 -9.92
C LEU A 210 -1.65 -11.54 -11.28
N LEU A 211 -0.73 -11.62 -12.24
CA LEU A 211 -0.99 -12.22 -13.54
C LEU A 211 -1.38 -13.69 -13.40
N VAL A 212 -0.61 -14.47 -12.63
CA VAL A 212 -0.92 -15.90 -12.40
C VAL A 212 -2.27 -16.06 -11.70
N ALA A 213 -2.55 -15.24 -10.67
CA ALA A 213 -3.82 -15.33 -9.94
C ALA A 213 -5.03 -14.98 -10.81
N THR A 214 -4.89 -14.04 -11.76
CA THR A 214 -5.97 -13.62 -12.64
C THR A 214 -6.21 -14.59 -13.79
N VAL A 215 -5.15 -15.19 -14.35
CA VAL A 215 -5.26 -16.19 -15.42
C VAL A 215 -5.92 -17.46 -14.89
N LYS A 216 -5.47 -17.97 -13.73
CA LYS A 216 -6.06 -19.18 -13.12
C LYS A 216 -7.51 -19.03 -12.66
N LYS A 217 -7.99 -17.80 -12.42
CA LYS A 217 -9.39 -17.55 -12.07
C LYS A 217 -10.33 -17.55 -13.28
N LYS A 218 -9.79 -17.43 -14.51
CA LYS A 218 -10.56 -17.45 -15.76
C LYS A 218 -10.76 -18.86 -16.34
N ILE A 219 -10.08 -19.87 -15.78
CA ILE A 219 -10.25 -21.29 -16.09
C ILE A 219 -11.11 -21.96 -15.02
#